data_f0db1e5df3210f3fb4163e6b478f7c94
#
_entry.id   f0db1e5df3210f3fb4163e6b478f7c94
#
_cell.length_a   1.000
_cell.length_b   1.000
_cell.length_c   1.000
_cell.angle_alpha   90.00
_cell.angle_beta   90.00
_cell.angle_gamma   90.00
#
_symmetry.space_group_name_H-M   'P 1'
#
loop_
_entity.id
_entity.type
_entity.pdbx_description
1 polymer ?
#
loop_
_entity_poly.entity_id
_entity_poly.type
_entity_poly.pdbx_seq_one_letter_code
_entity_poly.pdbx_strand_id
1 'polypeptide(L)'
;MATNYSSTTYDPYMRAAQEDRCAPRVSLKMPATLRPSGAPGFQVVVTDLSLGGFSCEAVTGMRPGALCWITLPGLSGLQAEVAWNDGARVGCAFANLMNQAVLDNLVTRYG
;
A
#
# COMPACT_ATOMS: atom_id res chain seq x y z
N MET A 1 -19.33 14.17 -20.89
CA MET A 1 -19.09 13.71 -20.52
C MET A 1 -19.06 12.98 -19.86
N ALA A 2 -18.88 12.78 -19.51
CA ALA A 2 -18.82 12.15 -19.00
C ALA A 2 -18.66 11.53 -18.36
N THR A 3 -18.61 11.32 -18.08
CA THR A 3 -18.35 10.71 -17.58
C THR A 3 -18.62 10.08 -16.98
N ASN A 4 -18.58 9.85 -16.72
CA ASN A 4 -18.71 9.25 -16.03
C ASN A 4 -18.83 8.30 -15.86
N TYR A 5 -18.77 7.96 -16.04
CA TYR A 5 -18.70 6.90 -15.84
C TYR A 5 -18.33 6.23 -14.81
N SER A 6 -17.82 6.48 -14.66
CA SER A 6 -17.08 6.11 -13.49
C SER A 6 -17.94 5.96 -12.28
N SER A 7 -19.03 6.57 -12.26
CA SER A 7 -19.99 6.40 -11.19
C SER A 7 -20.50 4.97 -11.10
N THR A 8 -20.39 4.22 -12.16
CA THR A 8 -20.86 2.85 -12.16
C THR A 8 -19.82 1.88 -11.62
N THR A 9 -18.60 2.36 -11.46
CA THR A 9 -17.51 1.52 -10.99
C THR A 9 -16.76 2.23 -9.89
N TYR A 10 -16.96 1.81 -8.68
CA TYR A 10 -16.18 2.31 -7.56
C TYR A 10 -14.96 1.41 -7.39
N ASP A 11 -13.78 1.99 -7.50
CA ASP A 11 -12.52 1.29 -7.29
C ASP A 11 -11.79 1.95 -6.14
N PRO A 12 -11.76 1.33 -4.95
CA PRO A 12 -11.10 1.92 -3.80
C PRO A 12 -9.59 2.10 -4.02
N TYR A 13 -8.97 1.23 -4.82
CA TYR A 13 -7.53 1.35 -5.09
C TYR A 13 -7.24 2.56 -5.96
N MET A 14 -8.08 2.82 -6.94
CA MET A 14 -7.93 3.99 -7.79
C MET A 14 -8.06 5.27 -6.98
N ARG A 15 -9.04 5.33 -6.10
CA ARG A 15 -9.23 6.49 -5.25
C ARG A 15 -8.04 6.71 -4.32
N ALA A 16 -7.56 5.65 -3.67
CA ALA A 16 -6.42 5.75 -2.78
C ALA A 16 -5.17 6.20 -3.55
N ALA A 17 -4.96 5.68 -4.76
CA ALA A 17 -3.83 6.07 -5.58
C ALA A 17 -3.89 7.53 -5.98
N GLN A 18 -5.08 8.04 -6.27
CA GLN A 18 -5.26 9.46 -6.61
C GLN A 18 -5.00 10.36 -5.42
N GLU A 19 -5.48 9.97 -4.24
CA GLU A 19 -5.21 10.72 -3.02
C GLU A 19 -3.72 10.71 -2.70
N ASP A 20 -3.05 9.59 -2.95
CA ASP A 20 -1.63 9.46 -2.71
C ASP A 20 -0.79 10.44 -3.54
N ARG A 21 -1.25 10.80 -4.74
CA ARG A 21 -0.55 11.78 -5.56
C ARG A 21 -0.48 13.14 -4.89
N CYS A 22 -1.47 13.45 -4.05
CA CYS A 22 -1.56 14.71 -3.34
C CYS A 22 -1.00 14.62 -1.92
N ALA A 23 -0.77 13.42 -1.42
CA ALA A 23 -0.29 13.19 -0.07
C ALA A 23 1.21 12.99 -0.07
N PRO A 24 1.93 13.56 0.91
CA PRO A 24 3.37 13.35 1.00
C PRO A 24 3.69 11.89 1.27
N ARG A 25 4.74 11.41 0.64
CA ARG A 25 5.34 10.12 0.96
C ARG A 25 6.43 10.35 1.98
N VAL A 26 6.44 9.52 3.00
CA VAL A 26 7.41 9.64 4.08
C VAL A 26 8.34 8.43 4.01
N SER A 27 9.65 8.69 4.00
CA SER A 27 10.66 7.62 4.04
C SER A 27 10.76 7.09 5.45
N LEU A 28 10.84 5.77 5.56
CA LEU A 28 11.04 5.09 6.84
C LEU A 28 11.61 3.70 6.58
N LYS A 29 11.94 2.98 7.63
CA LYS A 29 12.30 1.57 7.54
C LYS A 29 11.51 0.82 8.58
N MET A 30 10.55 0.06 8.13
CA MET A 30 9.59 -0.57 9.01
C MET A 30 9.40 -2.04 8.63
N PRO A 31 9.64 -2.96 9.56
CA PRO A 31 9.38 -4.37 9.27
C PRO A 31 7.88 -4.60 9.10
N ALA A 32 7.53 -5.45 8.17
CA ALA A 32 6.13 -5.75 7.91
C ALA A 32 6.02 -7.15 7.33
N THR A 33 4.79 -7.65 7.26
CA THR A 33 4.51 -8.92 6.61
C THR A 33 3.60 -8.65 5.42
N LEU A 34 4.04 -9.08 4.25
CA LEU A 34 3.26 -8.97 3.02
C LEU A 34 2.73 -10.34 2.65
N ARG A 35 1.41 -10.43 2.47
CA ARG A 35 0.76 -11.71 2.14
C ARG A 35 0.01 -11.56 0.82
N PRO A 36 0.49 -12.21 -0.24
CA PRO A 36 -0.27 -12.26 -1.50
C PRO A 36 -1.58 -13.02 -1.31
N SER A 37 -2.57 -12.70 -2.11
CA SER A 37 -3.83 -13.44 -2.11
C SER A 37 -3.56 -14.90 -2.46
N GLY A 38 -4.03 -15.80 -1.60
CA GLY A 38 -3.89 -17.25 -1.83
C GLY A 38 -2.51 -17.80 -1.54
N ALA A 39 -1.65 -17.05 -0.89
CA ALA A 39 -0.27 -17.49 -0.59
C ALA A 39 0.12 -17.12 0.84
N PRO A 40 1.16 -17.78 1.38
CA PRO A 40 1.66 -17.41 2.70
C PRO A 40 2.29 -16.02 2.70
N GLY A 41 2.29 -15.39 3.87
CA GLY A 41 2.96 -14.11 4.06
C GLY A 41 4.46 -14.28 4.19
N PHE A 42 5.19 -13.20 3.91
CA PHE A 42 6.64 -13.16 4.07
C PHE A 42 7.06 -11.79 4.57
N GLN A 43 8.24 -11.74 5.17
CA GLN A 43 8.77 -10.52 5.77
C GLN A 43 9.28 -9.57 4.70
N VAL A 44 8.97 -8.29 4.87
CA VAL A 44 9.43 -7.22 3.99
C VAL A 44 9.85 -6.04 4.85
N VAL A 45 10.52 -5.07 4.21
CA VAL A 45 10.84 -3.79 4.83
C VAL A 45 10.13 -2.71 4.04
N VAL A 46 9.21 -2.01 4.70
CA VAL A 46 8.52 -0.86 4.11
C VAL A 46 9.50 0.30 4.10
N THR A 47 9.70 0.91 2.94
CA THR A 47 10.69 1.97 2.75
C THR A 47 10.06 3.34 2.57
N ASP A 48 8.79 3.42 2.22
CA ASP A 48 8.06 4.67 2.25
C ASP A 48 6.57 4.38 2.47
N LEU A 49 5.87 5.37 2.99
CA LEU A 49 4.48 5.23 3.40
C LEU A 49 3.77 6.55 3.16
N SER A 50 2.53 6.47 2.71
CA SER A 50 1.64 7.61 2.57
C SER A 50 0.24 7.18 3.00
N LEU A 51 -0.71 8.11 2.96
CA LEU A 51 -2.10 7.76 3.27
C LEU A 51 -2.68 6.77 2.27
N GLY A 52 -2.21 6.79 1.02
CA GLY A 52 -2.78 5.97 -0.05
C GLY A 52 -2.03 4.71 -0.37
N GLY A 53 -0.84 4.49 0.19
CA GLY A 53 -0.07 3.30 -0.17
C GLY A 53 1.30 3.25 0.45
N PHE A 54 2.08 2.29 -0.01
CA PHE A 54 3.42 2.05 0.51
C PHE A 54 4.32 1.45 -0.58
N SER A 55 5.62 1.54 -0.36
CA SER A 55 6.59 0.76 -1.11
C SER A 55 7.40 -0.07 -0.12
N CYS A 56 7.80 -1.24 -0.54
CA CYS A 56 8.61 -2.12 0.30
C CYS A 56 9.67 -2.84 -0.51
N GLU A 57 10.72 -3.25 0.16
CA GLU A 57 11.72 -4.15 -0.42
C GLU A 57 11.16 -5.55 -0.37
N ALA A 58 11.01 -6.16 -1.54
CA ALA A 58 10.47 -7.51 -1.66
C ALA A 58 10.88 -8.09 -3.00
N VAL A 59 11.28 -9.35 -2.99
CA VAL A 59 11.51 -10.11 -4.21
C VAL A 59 10.33 -11.06 -4.35
N THR A 60 9.45 -10.78 -5.28
CA THR A 60 8.22 -11.52 -5.44
C THR A 60 7.75 -11.45 -6.89
N GLY A 61 7.02 -12.46 -7.31
CA GLY A 61 6.43 -12.48 -8.64
C GLY A 61 5.08 -11.81 -8.76
N MET A 62 4.64 -11.07 -7.74
CA MET A 62 3.35 -10.38 -7.81
C MET A 62 3.36 -9.34 -8.91
N ARG A 63 2.31 -9.34 -9.72
CA ARG A 63 2.16 -8.41 -10.84
C ARG A 63 1.26 -7.24 -10.46
N PRO A 64 1.36 -6.11 -11.17
CA PRO A 64 0.40 -5.02 -11.00
C PRO A 64 -1.03 -5.55 -11.09
N GLY A 65 -1.88 -5.11 -10.17
CA GLY A 65 -3.25 -5.60 -10.06
C GLY A 65 -3.43 -6.74 -9.07
N ALA A 66 -2.36 -7.37 -8.62
CA ALA A 66 -2.47 -8.48 -7.66
C ALA A 66 -2.91 -7.95 -6.29
N LEU A 67 -3.82 -8.68 -5.66
CA LEU A 67 -4.29 -8.33 -4.31
C LEU A 67 -3.36 -8.91 -3.27
N CYS A 68 -3.18 -8.15 -2.20
CA CYS A 68 -2.34 -8.57 -1.09
C CYS A 68 -2.82 -7.91 0.20
N TRP A 69 -2.24 -8.34 1.30
CA TRP A 69 -2.47 -7.75 2.62
C TRP A 69 -1.12 -7.43 3.23
N ILE A 70 -1.01 -6.25 3.80
CA ILE A 70 0.19 -5.83 4.51
C ILE A 70 -0.13 -5.70 5.99
N THR A 71 0.66 -6.33 6.83
CA THR A 71 0.53 -6.21 8.29
C THR A 71 1.67 -5.36 8.78
N LEU A 72 1.34 -4.15 9.19
CA LEU A 72 2.27 -3.19 9.76
C LEU A 72 2.35 -3.38 11.28
N PRO A 73 3.44 -2.96 11.94
CA PRO A 73 3.57 -3.15 13.37
C PRO A 73 2.40 -2.55 14.15
N GLY A 74 1.78 -3.36 14.99
CA GLY A 74 0.68 -2.91 15.84
C GLY A 74 -0.68 -2.79 15.16
N LEU A 75 -0.77 -3.16 13.88
CA LEU A 75 -2.03 -3.05 13.12
C LEU A 75 -2.47 -4.41 12.61
N SER A 76 -3.77 -4.51 12.34
CA SER A 76 -4.31 -5.65 11.59
C SER A 76 -3.91 -5.56 10.13
N GLY A 77 -4.04 -6.65 9.39
CA GLY A 77 -3.73 -6.65 7.97
C GLY A 77 -4.56 -5.64 7.18
N LEU A 78 -3.90 -4.90 6.32
CA LEU A 78 -4.52 -3.90 5.46
C LEU A 78 -4.53 -4.43 4.03
N GLN A 79 -5.68 -4.37 3.39
CA GLN A 79 -5.82 -4.81 2.01
C GLN A 79 -5.19 -3.80 1.07
N ALA A 80 -4.48 -4.31 0.07
CA ALA A 80 -3.78 -3.48 -0.90
C ALA A 80 -3.74 -4.17 -2.26
N GLU A 81 -3.36 -3.41 -3.27
CA GLU A 81 -3.20 -3.91 -4.63
C GLU A 81 -1.83 -3.45 -5.14
N VAL A 82 -1.11 -4.36 -5.79
CA VAL A 82 0.19 -4.02 -6.37
C VAL A 82 0.00 -3.02 -7.49
N ALA A 83 0.70 -1.90 -7.40
CA ALA A 83 0.71 -0.87 -8.45
C ALA A 83 1.88 -1.07 -9.39
N TRP A 84 3.05 -1.45 -8.87
CA TRP A 84 4.23 -1.71 -9.67
C TRP A 84 5.18 -2.66 -8.94
N ASN A 85 6.02 -3.33 -9.71
CA ASN A 85 7.03 -4.26 -9.19
C ASN A 85 8.25 -4.16 -10.11
N ASP A 86 9.38 -3.74 -9.57
CA ASP A 86 10.61 -3.59 -10.36
C ASP A 86 11.60 -4.75 -10.17
N GLY A 87 11.19 -5.80 -9.48
CA GLY A 87 12.03 -6.96 -9.23
C GLY A 87 12.73 -6.95 -7.88
N ALA A 88 12.90 -5.79 -7.28
CA ALA A 88 13.54 -5.63 -5.97
C ALA A 88 12.63 -4.93 -4.99
N ARG A 89 11.72 -4.10 -5.49
CA ARG A 89 10.77 -3.32 -4.67
C ARG A 89 9.39 -3.41 -5.29
N VAL A 90 8.40 -3.29 -4.43
CA VAL A 90 6.99 -3.34 -4.82
C VAL A 90 6.29 -2.12 -4.25
N GLY A 91 5.51 -1.44 -5.08
CA GLY A 91 4.64 -0.36 -4.64
C GLY A 91 3.20 -0.81 -4.68
N CYS A 92 2.46 -0.51 -3.62
CA CYS A 92 1.07 -0.94 -3.47
C CYS A 92 0.18 0.21 -3.06
N ALA A 93 -1.06 0.17 -3.50
CA ALA A 93 -2.09 1.11 -3.10
C ALA A 93 -3.01 0.44 -2.09
N PHE A 94 -3.31 1.12 -0.98
CA PHE A 94 -4.27 0.62 0.00
C PHE A 94 -5.68 0.65 -0.58
N ALA A 95 -6.50 -0.32 -0.17
CA ALA A 95 -7.92 -0.33 -0.53
C ALA A 95 -8.65 0.87 0.08
N ASN A 96 -8.25 1.28 1.26
CA ASN A 96 -8.81 2.43 1.96
C ASN A 96 -7.68 3.31 2.45
N LEU A 97 -7.88 4.62 2.45
CA LEU A 97 -6.87 5.55 2.92
C LEU A 97 -6.54 5.26 4.39
N MET A 98 -5.27 5.37 4.72
CA MET A 98 -4.81 5.25 6.11
C MET A 98 -5.25 6.47 6.90
N ASN A 99 -5.52 6.27 8.18
CA ASN A 99 -5.80 7.36 9.10
C ASN A 99 -4.51 8.17 9.33
N GLN A 100 -4.61 9.50 9.31
CA GLN A 100 -3.45 10.37 9.48
C GLN A 100 -2.75 10.15 10.81
N ALA A 101 -3.50 9.92 11.88
CA ALA A 101 -2.90 9.70 13.20
C ALA A 101 -2.09 8.40 13.24
N VAL A 102 -2.55 7.38 12.53
CA VAL A 102 -1.82 6.12 12.41
C VAL A 102 -0.52 6.33 11.63
N LEU A 103 -0.58 7.05 10.52
CA LEU A 103 0.61 7.38 9.74
C LEU A 103 1.62 8.14 10.60
N ASP A 104 1.17 9.17 11.31
CA ASP A 104 2.03 9.98 12.17
C ASP A 104 2.73 9.13 13.23
N ASN A 105 1.99 8.20 13.82
CA ASN A 105 2.54 7.31 14.83
C ASN A 105 3.63 6.41 14.26
N LEU A 106 3.39 5.83 13.09
CA LEU A 106 4.37 4.96 12.44
C LEU A 106 5.61 5.74 12.04
N VAL A 107 5.44 6.95 11.52
CA VAL A 107 6.56 7.80 11.13
C VAL A 107 7.38 8.19 12.36
N THR A 108 6.74 8.48 13.48
CA THR A 108 7.45 8.79 14.72
C THR A 108 8.30 7.62 15.19
N ARG A 109 7.80 6.40 15.01
CA ARG A 109 8.48 5.19 15.49
C ARG A 109 9.55 4.68 14.52
N TYR A 110 9.36 4.82 13.23
CA TYR A 110 10.20 4.18 12.22
C TYR A 110 10.81 5.15 11.20
N GLY A 111 10.43 6.39 11.25
CA GLY A 111 10.92 7.40 10.32
C GLY A 111 12.29 7.98 10.64
#